data_e501af4ed539456d94ce28264400b5ef
#
_entry.id   e501af4ed539456d94ce28264400b5ef
#
_cell.length_a   1.000
_cell.length_b   1.000
_cell.length_c   1.000
_cell.angle_alpha   90.00
_cell.angle_beta   90.00
_cell.angle_gamma   90.00
#
_symmetry.space_group_name_H-M   'P 1'
#
loop_
_entity.id
_entity.type
_entity.pdbx_description
1 polymer ?
#
loop_
_entity_poly.entity_id
_entity_poly.type
_entity_poly.pdbx_seq_one_letter_code
_entity_poly.pdbx_strand_id
1 'polypeptide(L)' 'MASAHDGIVTLSGLDNGEVVKFYATDGKYLGSSVAANGAASYAVNESLVNAKVGKDSMKIAVK' A
#
# COMPACT_ATOMS: atom_id res chain seq x y z
N MET A 1 9.85 -2.56 -1.18
CA MET A 1 10.12 -1.75 0.01
C MET A 1 8.95 -0.81 0.28
N ALA A 2 8.55 -0.68 1.52
CA ALA A 2 7.40 0.13 1.87
C ALA A 2 7.83 1.33 2.72
N SER A 3 7.21 2.46 2.50
CA SER A 3 7.44 3.67 3.29
C SER A 3 6.13 4.45 3.40
N ALA A 4 6.07 5.36 4.36
CA ALA A 4 4.91 6.22 4.52
C ALA A 4 5.37 7.61 4.96
N HIS A 5 4.78 8.64 4.38
CA HIS A 5 5.13 10.02 4.66
C HIS A 5 3.91 10.90 4.38
N ASP A 6 3.55 11.74 5.33
CA ASP A 6 2.39 12.66 5.21
C ASP A 6 1.09 11.94 4.80
N GLY A 7 0.88 10.75 5.36
CA GLY A 7 -0.32 9.98 5.07
C GLY A 7 -0.32 9.27 3.72
N ILE A 8 0.79 9.30 3.00
CA ILE A 8 0.91 8.61 1.71
C ILE A 8 1.79 7.40 1.88
N VAL A 9 1.24 6.23 1.56
CA VAL A 9 1.97 4.96 1.59
C VAL A 9 2.52 4.69 0.20
N THR A 10 3.80 4.32 0.12
CA THR A 10 4.46 4.00 -1.15
C THR A 10 5.14 2.65 -1.04
N LEU A 11 4.86 1.78 -1.99
CA LEU A 11 5.57 0.51 -2.17
C LEU A 11 6.43 0.60 -3.41
N SER A 12 7.69 0.18 -3.30
CA SER A 12 8.63 0.16 -4.42
C SER A 12 9.15 -1.26 -4.64
N GLY A 13 9.87 -1.45 -5.75
CA GLY A 13 10.38 -2.77 -6.11
C GLY A 13 9.31 -3.64 -6.75
N LEU A 14 8.27 -3.03 -7.32
CA LEU A 14 7.15 -3.74 -7.94
C LEU A 14 7.33 -3.81 -9.46
N ASP A 15 6.69 -4.80 -10.07
CA ASP A 15 6.57 -4.85 -11.52
C ASP A 15 5.47 -3.89 -11.96
N ASN A 16 5.65 -3.27 -13.13
CA ASN A 16 4.63 -2.39 -13.67
C ASN A 16 3.34 -3.18 -13.89
N GLY A 17 2.23 -2.57 -13.48
CA GLY A 17 0.93 -3.18 -13.62
C GLY A 17 0.48 -4.01 -12.43
N GLU A 18 1.36 -4.27 -11.45
CA GLU A 18 0.93 -4.95 -10.22
C GLU A 18 -0.07 -4.08 -9.47
N VAL A 19 -1.11 -4.72 -8.94
CA VAL A 19 -2.14 -4.03 -8.17
C VAL A 19 -1.86 -4.23 -6.70
N VAL A 20 -1.76 -3.13 -5.97
CA VAL A 20 -1.61 -3.15 -4.51
C VAL A 20 -2.94 -2.78 -3.89
N LYS A 21 -3.47 -3.64 -3.03
CA LYS A 21 -4.73 -3.41 -2.32
C LYS A 21 -4.42 -3.02 -0.88
N PHE A 22 -5.12 -2.02 -0.39
CA PHE A 22 -4.91 -1.49 0.95
C PHE A 22 -6.13 -1.77 1.82
N TYR A 23 -5.87 -2.24 3.04
CA TYR A 23 -6.91 -2.59 4.01
C TYR A 23 -6.62 -1.96 5.36
N ALA A 24 -7.66 -1.58 6.07
CA ALA A 24 -7.54 -1.20 7.48
C ALA A 24 -7.26 -2.46 8.32
N THR A 25 -6.82 -2.25 9.56
CA THR A 25 -6.46 -3.38 10.45
C THR A 25 -7.65 -4.27 10.79
N ASP A 26 -8.87 -3.76 10.68
CA ASP A 26 -10.09 -4.56 10.89
C ASP A 26 -10.51 -5.36 9.65
N GLY A 27 -9.72 -5.27 8.57
CA GLY A 27 -10.02 -5.98 7.33
C GLY A 27 -10.80 -5.19 6.30
N LYS A 28 -11.20 -3.96 6.63
CA LYS A 28 -11.95 -3.14 5.70
C LYS A 28 -11.11 -2.72 4.51
N TYR A 29 -11.61 -2.93 3.31
CA TYR A 29 -10.93 -2.52 2.08
C TYR A 29 -10.95 -0.99 1.96
N LEU A 30 -9.78 -0.40 1.76
CA LEU A 30 -9.62 1.05 1.64
C LEU A 30 -9.52 1.51 0.18
N GLY A 31 -8.83 0.76 -0.64
CA GLY A 31 -8.63 1.11 -2.04
C GLY A 31 -7.43 0.37 -2.62
N SER A 32 -7.08 0.71 -3.84
CA SER A 32 -5.96 0.07 -4.52
C SER A 32 -5.18 1.08 -5.36
N SER A 33 -3.96 0.70 -5.72
CA SER A 33 -3.09 1.48 -6.58
C SER A 33 -2.38 0.53 -7.54
N VAL A 34 -2.13 0.97 -8.76
CA VAL A 34 -1.43 0.18 -9.76
C VAL A 34 0.00 0.67 -9.85
N ALA A 35 0.95 -0.26 -9.83
CA ALA A 35 2.36 0.08 -9.88
C ALA A 35 2.75 0.64 -11.25
N ALA A 36 3.45 1.76 -11.24
CA ALA A 36 4.03 2.38 -12.41
C ALA A 36 5.46 2.78 -12.06
N ASN A 37 6.39 2.53 -12.97
CA ASN A 37 7.82 2.79 -12.75
C ASN A 37 8.34 2.10 -11.49
N GLY A 38 7.80 0.92 -11.20
CA GLY A 38 8.24 0.11 -10.08
C GLY A 38 7.65 0.49 -8.72
N ALA A 39 6.72 1.43 -8.67
CA ALA A 39 6.17 1.89 -7.38
C ALA A 39 4.67 2.14 -7.47
N ALA A 40 4.00 2.01 -6.32
CA ALA A 40 2.60 2.34 -6.17
C ALA A 40 2.41 3.16 -4.89
N SER A 41 1.59 4.20 -4.97
CA SER A 41 1.34 5.09 -3.83
C SER A 41 -0.15 5.25 -3.59
N TYR A 42 -0.52 5.44 -2.33
CA TYR A 42 -1.92 5.60 -1.96
C TYR A 42 -2.04 6.42 -0.69
N ALA A 43 -2.92 7.41 -0.69
CA ALA A 43 -3.16 8.26 0.48
C ALA A 43 -4.19 7.59 1.40
N VAL A 44 -3.88 7.53 2.70
CA VAL A 44 -4.76 6.92 3.68
C VAL A 44 -4.91 7.81 4.91
N ASN A 45 -6.02 7.62 5.63
CA ASN A 45 -6.27 8.32 6.90
C ASN A 45 -6.12 7.39 8.10
N GLU A 46 -5.48 6.24 7.91
CA GLU A 46 -5.26 5.26 8.96
C GLU A 46 -3.86 5.39 9.51
N SER A 47 -3.68 5.07 10.79
CA SER A 47 -2.34 5.04 11.38
C SER A 47 -1.60 3.74 11.09
N LEU A 48 -2.32 2.73 10.62
CA LEU A 48 -1.75 1.43 10.30
C LEU A 48 -2.59 0.81 9.20
N VAL A 49 -1.93 0.33 8.14
CA VAL A 49 -2.62 -0.31 7.03
C VAL A 49 -1.95 -1.62 6.66
N ASN A 50 -2.73 -2.52 6.06
CA ASN A 50 -2.23 -3.74 5.44
C ASN A 50 -2.25 -3.55 3.93
N ALA A 51 -1.11 -3.77 3.29
CA ALA A 51 -1.00 -3.72 1.84
C ALA A 51 -0.84 -5.15 1.32
N LYS A 52 -1.58 -5.47 0.27
CA LYS A 52 -1.55 -6.81 -0.31
C LYS A 52 -1.17 -6.72 -1.78
N VAL A 53 -0.12 -7.45 -2.16
CA VAL A 53 0.34 -7.56 -3.55
C VAL A 53 0.42 -9.04 -3.88
N GLY A 54 -0.47 -9.51 -4.77
CA GLY A 54 -0.55 -10.94 -5.07
C GLY A 54 -0.82 -11.76 -3.82
N LYS A 55 0.11 -12.64 -3.46
CA LYS A 55 -0.01 -13.48 -2.26
C LYS A 55 0.67 -12.87 -1.04
N ASP A 56 1.40 -11.79 -1.24
CA ASP A 56 2.15 -11.16 -0.15
C ASP A 56 1.32 -10.08 0.51
N SER A 57 1.44 -9.98 1.82
CA SER A 57 0.81 -8.88 2.55
C SER A 57 1.80 -8.33 3.55
N MET A 58 1.68 -7.04 3.85
CA MET A 58 2.57 -6.38 4.79
C MET A 58 1.80 -5.32 5.56
N LYS A 59 2.22 -5.12 6.81
CA LYS A 59 1.64 -4.11 7.68
C LYS A 59 2.55 -2.89 7.67
N ILE A 60 1.96 -1.72 7.46
CA ILE A 60 2.70 -0.48 7.30
C ILE A 60 2.19 0.55 8.30
N ALA A 61 3.10 1.11 9.11
CA ALA A 61 2.77 2.22 9.97
C ALA A 61 2.76 3.50 9.13
N VAL A 62 1.67 4.24 9.20
CA VAL A 62 1.48 5.45 8.40
C VAL A 62 1.86 6.67 9.23
N LYS A 63 2.74 7.47 8.69
CA LYS A 63 3.23 8.67 9.38
C LYS A 63 2.81 9.93 8.66
#